data_ba3e11809a5b40eab54816f46d5751ea
#
_entry.id   ba3e11809a5b40eab54816f46d5751ea
#
_cell.length_a   1.000
_cell.length_b   1.000
_cell.length_c   1.000
_cell.angle_alpha   90.00
_cell.angle_beta   90.00
_cell.angle_gamma   90.00
#
_symmetry.space_group_name_H-M   'P 1'
#
loop_
_entity.id
_entity.type
_entity.pdbx_description
1 polymer ?
#
loop_
_entity_poly.entity_id
_entity_poly.type
_entity_poly.pdbx_seq_one_letter_code
_entity_poly.pdbx_strand_id
1 'polypeptide(L)'
;MRRASLLAILALVLAYASVAQGGGANQLAHFSLVRALTHGTAQVDSYHWETKDLSWYHRHYYSSKAPGLAFILVGPYYVLDRSGALGLLSRVTGATETAVALWILGLIGAVIPTGILLLLLRRVGDELEPGFGTITAVTAGAATLLFPFATLLFDHALSTALGFAAFVLVWRAADRLLPYALGGLVGGFAITSEYPLALVAGAVGLYAISKGAALRRGAAYAAGVVLGVLPLLVYDWLAFGSPLHLSYANAIVRQGVTGHDVLGANEKGLFGVSTPHRGTAEQLLFSRIGLVTVTPVVVAGAIGLFLLWRSGWRREAALAGGLCAAFVVYNAGYATPFGGGTPGPRFLIPMLPFVALGFATAYRAWPWATIGVAVPSAVIMLGVTATNPIRATTWHWVDRVTDGSFTGSGIWPKLPLAVFVVTSVVLCWRVTPIGRPRVRDAVAALLSLGAYLVIAFAGPRLVGTNPKLLAAIFVALLAGVSLWHIGLHRGGRSRAASG
;
A
#
# COMPACT_ATOMS: atom_id res chain seq x y z
N MET A 1 -2.23 -23.39 -16.19
CA MET A 1 -2.70 -22.46 -15.17
C MET A 1 -1.55 -21.81 -14.38
N ARG A 2 -0.68 -22.55 -13.68
CA ARG A 2 0.40 -21.97 -12.84
C ARG A 2 1.33 -21.01 -13.58
N ARG A 3 1.74 -21.33 -14.82
CA ARG A 3 2.61 -20.43 -15.64
C ARG A 3 1.91 -19.11 -16.00
N ALA A 4 0.67 -19.16 -16.46
CA ALA A 4 -0.07 -17.92 -16.82
C ALA A 4 -0.34 -17.02 -15.61
N SER A 5 -0.58 -17.60 -14.41
CA SER A 5 -0.70 -16.85 -13.16
C SER A 5 0.60 -16.09 -12.81
N LEU A 6 1.76 -16.75 -12.96
CA LEU A 6 3.05 -16.12 -12.71
C LEU A 6 3.36 -15.04 -13.76
N LEU A 7 3.02 -15.29 -15.03
CA LEU A 7 3.18 -14.30 -16.10
C LEU A 7 2.29 -13.08 -15.90
N ALA A 8 1.06 -13.24 -15.36
CA ALA A 8 0.20 -12.12 -15.02
C ALA A 8 0.85 -11.20 -13.97
N ILE A 9 1.43 -11.79 -12.91
CA ILE A 9 2.14 -11.03 -11.88
C ILE A 9 3.42 -10.40 -12.46
N LEU A 10 4.21 -11.15 -13.25
CA LEU A 10 5.41 -10.63 -13.88
C LEU A 10 5.09 -9.45 -14.80
N ALA A 11 4.02 -9.52 -15.59
CA ALA A 11 3.59 -8.41 -16.43
C ALA A 11 3.30 -7.16 -15.59
N LEU A 12 2.63 -7.31 -14.44
CA LEU A 12 2.38 -6.17 -13.55
C LEU A 12 3.66 -5.61 -12.92
N VAL A 13 4.61 -6.47 -12.54
CA VAL A 13 5.93 -6.06 -12.06
C VAL A 13 6.71 -5.30 -13.14
N LEU A 14 6.64 -5.76 -14.39
CA LEU A 14 7.24 -5.06 -15.54
C LEU A 14 6.53 -3.72 -15.83
N ALA A 15 5.22 -3.63 -15.59
CA ALA A 15 4.51 -2.36 -15.64
C ALA A 15 5.09 -1.34 -14.64
N TYR A 16 5.32 -1.73 -13.39
CA TYR A 16 5.96 -0.86 -12.40
C TYR A 16 7.38 -0.47 -12.82
N ALA A 17 8.18 -1.44 -13.28
CA ALA A 17 9.56 -1.22 -13.68
C ALA A 17 9.69 -0.30 -14.91
N SER A 18 8.67 -0.26 -15.77
CA SER A 18 8.68 0.57 -16.99
C SER A 18 8.51 2.07 -16.73
N VAL A 19 8.24 2.47 -15.48
CA VAL A 19 7.95 3.87 -15.14
C VAL A 19 9.09 4.45 -14.30
N ALA A 20 9.75 5.48 -14.82
CA ALA A 20 10.64 6.33 -14.05
C ALA A 20 9.85 7.55 -13.56
N GLN A 21 9.65 7.66 -12.26
CA GLN A 21 9.00 8.82 -11.64
C GLN A 21 10.01 9.91 -11.30
N GLY A 22 9.57 11.18 -11.36
CA GLY A 22 10.40 12.30 -10.94
C GLY A 22 10.69 12.26 -9.42
N GLY A 23 11.79 12.91 -9.01
CA GLY A 23 12.15 13.03 -7.59
C GLY A 23 11.19 13.91 -6.82
N GLY A 24 10.60 13.38 -5.74
CA GLY A 24 9.84 14.14 -4.74
C GLY A 24 10.60 14.24 -3.42
N ALA A 25 10.15 15.09 -2.50
CA ALA A 25 10.85 15.32 -1.23
C ALA A 25 11.13 14.03 -0.46
N ASN A 26 10.15 13.13 -0.38
CA ASN A 26 10.31 11.85 0.32
C ASN A 26 11.38 10.96 -0.34
N GLN A 27 11.34 10.80 -1.67
CA GLN A 27 12.32 10.00 -2.41
C GLN A 27 13.74 10.54 -2.24
N LEU A 28 13.89 11.88 -2.34
CA LEU A 28 15.17 12.55 -2.18
C LEU A 28 15.68 12.49 -0.72
N ALA A 29 14.79 12.46 0.28
CA ALA A 29 15.18 12.24 1.67
C ALA A 29 15.75 10.84 1.91
N HIS A 30 15.15 9.80 1.33
CA HIS A 30 15.72 8.45 1.36
C HIS A 30 17.04 8.39 0.60
N PHE A 31 17.10 8.98 -0.59
CA PHE A 31 18.31 8.96 -1.42
C PHE A 31 19.46 9.73 -0.77
N SER A 32 19.19 10.87 -0.11
CA SER A 32 20.19 11.60 0.65
C SER A 32 20.81 10.77 1.78
N LEU A 33 19.94 9.99 2.50
CA LEU A 33 20.44 9.08 3.53
C LEU A 33 21.27 7.94 2.94
N VAL A 34 20.86 7.35 1.82
CA VAL A 34 21.64 6.32 1.12
C VAL A 34 23.05 6.84 0.79
N ARG A 35 23.14 8.04 0.20
CA ARG A 35 24.43 8.67 -0.13
C ARG A 35 25.27 8.96 1.11
N ALA A 36 24.66 9.52 2.15
CA ALA A 36 25.37 9.81 3.40
C ALA A 36 25.95 8.52 4.03
N LEU A 37 25.14 7.47 4.14
CA LEU A 37 25.58 6.18 4.68
C LEU A 37 26.69 5.53 3.83
N THR A 38 26.67 5.72 2.50
CA THR A 38 27.73 5.25 1.60
C THR A 38 29.08 5.94 1.90
N HIS A 39 29.05 7.15 2.46
CA HIS A 39 30.23 7.90 2.91
C HIS A 39 30.49 7.74 4.43
N GLY A 40 29.83 6.80 5.11
CA GLY A 40 30.07 6.49 6.51
C GLY A 40 29.46 7.47 7.51
N THR A 41 28.48 8.28 7.10
CA THR A 41 27.80 9.23 7.98
C THR A 41 26.27 9.11 7.87
N ALA A 42 25.55 9.45 8.96
CA ALA A 42 24.09 9.61 8.94
C ALA A 42 23.67 11.06 8.61
N GLN A 43 24.61 12.01 8.64
CA GLN A 43 24.37 13.42 8.39
C GLN A 43 24.20 13.67 6.89
N VAL A 44 23.11 14.32 6.49
CA VAL A 44 22.78 14.62 5.08
C VAL A 44 23.11 16.07 4.72
N ASP A 45 24.02 16.72 5.44
CA ASP A 45 24.37 18.14 5.25
C ASP A 45 24.77 18.45 3.81
N SER A 46 25.50 17.55 3.15
CA SER A 46 25.90 17.70 1.75
C SER A 46 24.73 17.59 0.74
N TYR A 47 23.53 17.25 1.17
CA TYR A 47 22.38 16.99 0.30
C TYR A 47 21.10 17.68 0.79
N HIS A 48 21.16 18.48 1.86
CA HIS A 48 19.99 19.05 2.53
C HIS A 48 19.14 19.96 1.64
N TRP A 49 19.73 20.57 0.61
CA TRP A 49 19.00 21.44 -0.34
C TRP A 49 18.13 20.68 -1.34
N GLU A 50 18.38 19.39 -1.55
CA GLU A 50 17.68 18.57 -2.53
C GLU A 50 16.30 18.11 -2.04
N THR A 51 16.10 18.07 -0.72
CA THR A 51 14.87 17.60 -0.10
C THR A 51 14.33 18.56 0.95
N LYS A 52 13.04 18.42 1.22
CA LYS A 52 12.32 19.18 2.24
C LYS A 52 11.92 18.31 3.45
N ASP A 53 12.14 17.02 3.37
CA ASP A 53 11.84 16.03 4.41
C ASP A 53 13.10 15.78 5.26
N LEU A 54 13.43 16.75 6.12
CA LEU A 54 14.64 16.79 6.93
C LEU A 54 14.32 16.82 8.42
N SER A 55 15.29 16.39 9.22
CA SER A 55 15.38 16.62 10.66
C SER A 55 16.61 17.45 10.97
N TRP A 56 16.52 18.36 11.94
CA TRP A 56 17.62 19.20 12.40
C TRP A 56 17.97 18.87 13.84
N TYR A 57 19.19 18.40 14.06
CA TYR A 57 19.66 18.02 15.39
C TYR A 57 21.14 18.35 15.56
N HIS A 58 21.53 18.99 16.64
CA HIS A 58 22.90 19.36 16.97
C HIS A 58 23.68 20.02 15.81
N ARG A 59 23.04 20.96 15.09
CA ARG A 59 23.59 21.70 13.93
C ARG A 59 23.85 20.87 12.67
N HIS A 60 23.27 19.68 12.57
CA HIS A 60 23.36 18.82 11.40
C HIS A 60 21.97 18.48 10.85
N TYR A 61 21.91 18.28 9.55
CA TYR A 61 20.72 17.77 8.88
C TYR A 61 20.75 16.24 8.82
N TYR A 62 19.63 15.64 9.07
CA TYR A 62 19.37 14.20 8.94
C TYR A 62 18.14 13.99 8.08
N SER A 63 18.00 12.78 7.49
CA SER A 63 16.73 12.39 6.87
C SER A 63 15.66 12.26 7.95
N SER A 64 14.45 12.77 7.68
CA SER A 64 13.30 12.53 8.57
C SER A 64 12.69 11.13 8.41
N LYS A 65 13.29 10.26 7.61
CA LYS A 65 12.76 8.93 7.27
C LYS A 65 13.39 7.84 8.12
N ALA A 66 12.62 6.76 8.33
CA ALA A 66 13.16 5.54 8.92
C ALA A 66 14.28 4.95 8.04
N PRO A 67 15.37 4.43 8.62
CA PRO A 67 16.59 4.10 7.87
C PRO A 67 16.55 2.77 7.10
N GLY A 68 15.55 1.90 7.33
CA GLY A 68 15.55 0.52 6.82
C GLY A 68 15.61 0.41 5.30
N LEU A 69 14.90 1.28 4.56
CA LEU A 69 15.02 1.33 3.10
C LEU A 69 16.45 1.71 2.68
N ALA A 70 17.04 2.72 3.33
CA ALA A 70 18.41 3.14 3.03
C ALA A 70 19.42 2.02 3.31
N PHE A 71 19.29 1.25 4.38
CA PHE A 71 20.18 0.14 4.69
C PHE A 71 20.23 -0.93 3.59
N ILE A 72 19.10 -1.22 2.96
CA ILE A 72 19.04 -2.16 1.82
C ILE A 72 19.72 -1.55 0.59
N LEU A 73 19.64 -0.24 0.41
CA LEU A 73 20.06 0.43 -0.82
C LEU A 73 21.51 0.94 -0.80
N VAL A 74 22.17 1.02 0.36
CA VAL A 74 23.57 1.48 0.47
C VAL A 74 24.50 0.64 -0.39
N GLY A 75 24.44 -0.69 -0.30
CA GLY A 75 25.29 -1.59 -1.09
C GLY A 75 25.07 -1.45 -2.60
N PRO A 76 23.83 -1.58 -3.09
CA PRO A 76 23.51 -1.33 -4.49
C PRO A 76 23.95 0.04 -5.00
N TYR A 77 23.70 1.11 -4.23
CA TYR A 77 24.13 2.44 -4.63
C TYR A 77 25.66 2.57 -4.67
N TYR A 78 26.38 2.04 -3.67
CA TYR A 78 27.84 2.02 -3.65
C TYR A 78 28.42 1.40 -4.92
N VAL A 79 27.86 0.27 -5.36
CA VAL A 79 28.30 -0.40 -6.59
C VAL A 79 28.01 0.46 -7.83
N LEU A 80 26.82 1.06 -7.91
CA LEU A 80 26.43 1.91 -9.04
C LEU A 80 27.30 3.17 -9.14
N ASP A 81 27.60 3.80 -8.02
CA ASP A 81 28.40 5.01 -7.92
C ASP A 81 29.87 4.71 -8.33
N ARG A 82 30.49 3.70 -7.70
CA ARG A 82 31.90 3.33 -7.93
C ARG A 82 32.19 2.74 -9.31
N SER A 83 31.18 2.09 -9.94
CA SER A 83 31.37 1.53 -11.29
C SER A 83 31.27 2.56 -12.41
N GLY A 84 30.85 3.81 -12.11
CA GLY A 84 30.54 4.83 -13.13
C GLY A 84 29.27 4.51 -13.95
N ALA A 85 28.50 3.50 -13.54
CA ALA A 85 27.28 3.09 -14.27
C ALA A 85 26.23 4.20 -14.33
N LEU A 86 26.13 5.03 -13.29
CA LEU A 86 25.18 6.16 -13.27
C LEU A 86 25.51 7.16 -14.38
N GLY A 87 26.79 7.57 -14.53
CA GLY A 87 27.19 8.49 -15.60
C GLY A 87 27.04 7.90 -17.00
N LEU A 88 27.29 6.60 -17.18
CA LEU A 88 27.06 5.91 -18.45
C LEU A 88 25.56 5.90 -18.81
N LEU A 89 24.70 5.47 -17.89
CA LEU A 89 23.26 5.40 -18.11
C LEU A 89 22.62 6.79 -18.29
N SER A 90 23.11 7.79 -17.56
CA SER A 90 22.69 9.19 -17.74
C SER A 90 22.94 9.66 -19.18
N ARG A 91 24.13 9.39 -19.73
CA ARG A 91 24.46 9.74 -21.13
C ARG A 91 23.60 8.99 -22.15
N VAL A 92 23.36 7.69 -21.92
CA VAL A 92 22.57 6.85 -22.84
C VAL A 92 21.08 7.26 -22.82
N THR A 93 20.53 7.57 -21.64
CA THR A 93 19.10 7.89 -21.48
C THR A 93 18.78 9.37 -21.63
N GLY A 94 19.77 10.25 -21.55
CA GLY A 94 19.54 11.71 -21.48
C GLY A 94 18.94 12.18 -20.13
N ALA A 95 18.76 11.27 -19.16
CA ALA A 95 18.26 11.60 -17.84
C ALA A 95 19.41 12.02 -16.90
N THR A 96 19.12 12.76 -15.82
CA THR A 96 20.11 13.08 -14.79
C THR A 96 20.54 11.82 -14.03
N GLU A 97 21.76 11.80 -13.51
CA GLU A 97 22.25 10.69 -12.68
C GLU A 97 21.34 10.42 -11.47
N THR A 98 20.81 11.50 -10.86
CA THR A 98 19.81 11.38 -9.79
C THR A 98 18.55 10.66 -10.25
N ALA A 99 18.02 10.97 -11.42
CA ALA A 99 16.82 10.31 -11.95
C ALA A 99 17.08 8.82 -12.25
N VAL A 100 18.23 8.50 -12.82
CA VAL A 100 18.68 7.12 -13.07
C VAL A 100 18.85 6.37 -11.75
N ALA A 101 19.50 6.98 -10.75
CA ALA A 101 19.69 6.39 -9.43
C ALA A 101 18.34 6.11 -8.75
N LEU A 102 17.43 7.08 -8.72
CA LEU A 102 16.09 6.92 -8.14
C LEU A 102 15.31 5.79 -8.83
N TRP A 103 15.42 5.67 -10.14
CA TRP A 103 14.77 4.58 -10.87
C TRP A 103 15.35 3.22 -10.52
N ILE A 104 16.68 3.04 -10.58
CA ILE A 104 17.33 1.75 -10.28
C ILE A 104 17.12 1.34 -8.82
N LEU A 105 17.29 2.29 -7.89
CA LEU A 105 17.05 2.04 -6.46
C LEU A 105 15.56 1.77 -6.20
N GLY A 106 14.65 2.39 -6.97
CA GLY A 106 13.22 2.11 -6.96
C GLY A 106 12.88 0.68 -7.41
N LEU A 107 13.61 0.13 -8.40
CA LEU A 107 13.46 -1.29 -8.78
C LEU A 107 13.76 -2.20 -7.59
N ILE A 108 14.79 -1.90 -6.82
CA ILE A 108 15.24 -2.72 -5.68
C ILE A 108 14.35 -2.47 -4.46
N GLY A 109 14.06 -1.22 -4.14
CA GLY A 109 13.38 -0.83 -2.90
C GLY A 109 11.85 -0.84 -2.97
N ALA A 110 11.24 -0.83 -4.17
CA ALA A 110 9.80 -0.78 -4.33
C ALA A 110 9.26 -1.86 -5.27
N VAL A 111 9.77 -1.98 -6.50
CA VAL A 111 9.24 -2.92 -7.51
C VAL A 111 9.41 -4.36 -7.07
N ILE A 112 10.62 -4.77 -6.69
CA ILE A 112 10.89 -6.14 -6.24
C ILE A 112 10.10 -6.50 -4.98
N PRO A 113 10.09 -5.71 -3.90
CA PRO A 113 9.25 -5.98 -2.73
C PRO A 113 7.77 -6.10 -3.07
N THR A 114 7.23 -5.22 -3.92
CA THR A 114 5.82 -5.34 -4.37
C THR A 114 5.60 -6.62 -5.15
N GLY A 115 6.51 -7.01 -6.03
CA GLY A 115 6.44 -8.29 -6.75
C GLY A 115 6.38 -9.49 -5.81
N ILE A 116 7.22 -9.50 -4.77
CA ILE A 116 7.19 -10.53 -3.72
C ILE A 116 5.85 -10.52 -2.97
N LEU A 117 5.36 -9.33 -2.60
CA LEU A 117 4.05 -9.17 -1.97
C LEU A 117 2.92 -9.76 -2.82
N LEU A 118 2.91 -9.49 -4.13
CA LEU A 118 1.90 -10.04 -5.03
C LEU A 118 1.97 -11.57 -5.15
N LEU A 119 3.17 -12.15 -5.14
CA LEU A 119 3.35 -13.60 -5.12
C LEU A 119 2.85 -14.23 -3.82
N LEU A 120 3.08 -13.56 -2.68
CA LEU A 120 2.55 -13.98 -1.38
C LEU A 120 1.02 -13.88 -1.35
N LEU A 121 0.46 -12.75 -1.80
CA LEU A 121 -1.00 -12.55 -1.88
C LEU A 121 -1.67 -13.59 -2.78
N ARG A 122 -1.06 -13.87 -3.95
CA ARG A 122 -1.56 -14.94 -4.83
C ARG A 122 -1.62 -16.28 -4.10
N ARG A 123 -0.53 -16.62 -3.40
CA ARG A 123 -0.44 -17.92 -2.71
C ARG A 123 -1.43 -18.02 -1.56
N VAL A 124 -1.55 -16.96 -0.76
CA VAL A 124 -2.52 -16.92 0.34
C VAL A 124 -3.96 -16.93 -0.20
N GLY A 125 -4.25 -16.13 -1.24
CA GLY A 125 -5.56 -16.11 -1.88
C GLY A 125 -5.98 -17.45 -2.46
N ASP A 126 -5.05 -18.23 -3.07
CA ASP A 126 -5.31 -19.58 -3.57
C ASP A 126 -5.53 -20.59 -2.43
N GLU A 127 -4.94 -20.38 -1.24
CA GLU A 127 -5.18 -21.21 -0.06
C GLU A 127 -6.52 -20.90 0.62
N LEU A 128 -6.92 -19.62 0.63
CA LEU A 128 -8.21 -19.18 1.17
C LEU A 128 -9.38 -19.58 0.25
N GLU A 129 -9.21 -19.35 -1.06
CA GLU A 129 -10.22 -19.64 -2.10
C GLU A 129 -9.51 -20.14 -3.37
N PRO A 130 -9.51 -21.46 -3.60
CA PRO A 130 -8.80 -22.06 -4.73
C PRO A 130 -9.19 -21.47 -6.09
N GLY A 131 -8.18 -21.03 -6.84
CA GLY A 131 -8.33 -20.41 -8.17
C GLY A 131 -8.51 -18.90 -8.18
N PHE A 132 -8.69 -18.26 -7.00
CA PHE A 132 -8.89 -16.79 -6.91
C PHE A 132 -7.64 -16.03 -6.46
N GLY A 133 -6.53 -16.70 -6.17
CA GLY A 133 -5.32 -16.03 -5.71
C GLY A 133 -4.70 -15.08 -6.74
N THR A 134 -4.75 -15.43 -8.04
CA THR A 134 -4.20 -14.56 -9.10
C THR A 134 -4.97 -13.25 -9.20
N ILE A 135 -6.30 -13.30 -9.22
CA ILE A 135 -7.12 -12.08 -9.29
C ILE A 135 -6.99 -11.24 -8.01
N THR A 136 -6.84 -11.88 -6.85
CA THR A 136 -6.55 -11.21 -5.58
C THR A 136 -5.27 -10.39 -5.68
N ALA A 137 -4.17 -10.99 -6.14
CA ALA A 137 -2.88 -10.31 -6.28
C ALA A 137 -2.92 -9.20 -7.34
N VAL A 138 -3.49 -9.47 -8.51
CA VAL A 138 -3.57 -8.46 -9.59
C VAL A 138 -4.48 -7.30 -9.18
N THR A 139 -5.60 -7.55 -8.54
CA THR A 139 -6.47 -6.48 -8.01
C THR A 139 -5.76 -5.65 -6.95
N ALA A 140 -5.07 -6.29 -5.99
CA ALA A 140 -4.30 -5.57 -4.98
C ALA A 140 -3.21 -4.69 -5.63
N GLY A 141 -2.48 -5.22 -6.60
CA GLY A 141 -1.39 -4.51 -7.27
C GLY A 141 -1.87 -3.45 -8.27
N ALA A 142 -2.97 -3.68 -9.01
CA ALA A 142 -3.40 -2.78 -10.07
C ALA A 142 -4.50 -1.78 -9.64
N ALA A 143 -5.29 -2.12 -8.63
CA ALA A 143 -6.49 -1.38 -8.26
C ALA A 143 -6.42 -0.75 -6.86
N THR A 144 -5.25 -0.68 -6.24
CA THR A 144 -5.04 -0.03 -4.94
C THR A 144 -3.87 0.93 -4.98
N LEU A 145 -3.67 1.70 -3.89
CA LEU A 145 -2.52 2.60 -3.75
C LEU A 145 -1.16 1.88 -3.84
N LEU A 146 -1.12 0.56 -3.79
CA LEU A 146 0.12 -0.19 -4.07
C LEU A 146 0.66 0.13 -5.47
N PHE A 147 -0.19 0.38 -6.48
CA PHE A 147 0.24 0.64 -7.84
C PHE A 147 1.16 1.87 -7.97
N PRO A 148 0.71 3.09 -7.65
CA PRO A 148 1.57 4.26 -7.77
C PRO A 148 2.80 4.17 -6.86
N PHE A 149 2.68 3.59 -5.65
CA PHE A 149 3.79 3.49 -4.70
C PHE A 149 4.79 2.39 -5.05
N ALA A 150 4.43 1.39 -5.85
CA ALA A 150 5.37 0.43 -6.43
C ALA A 150 6.33 1.09 -7.46
N THR A 151 6.00 2.28 -8.00
CA THR A 151 6.83 3.02 -8.96
C THR A 151 7.65 4.15 -8.34
N LEU A 152 7.57 4.31 -7.02
CA LEU A 152 8.21 5.39 -6.26
C LEU A 152 9.24 4.81 -5.28
N LEU A 153 10.37 5.48 -5.13
CA LEU A 153 11.34 5.14 -4.08
C LEU A 153 10.83 5.64 -2.72
N PHE A 154 9.79 4.98 -2.21
CA PHE A 154 9.21 5.17 -0.88
C PHE A 154 9.37 3.89 -0.05
N ASP A 155 9.43 4.04 1.25
CA ASP A 155 9.49 2.95 2.22
C ASP A 155 8.23 2.08 2.25
N HIS A 156 7.07 2.64 1.90
CA HIS A 156 5.76 1.96 1.98
C HIS A 156 5.71 0.61 1.24
N ALA A 157 6.31 0.50 0.05
CA ALA A 157 6.31 -0.74 -0.72
C ALA A 157 7.10 -1.85 -0.01
N LEU A 158 8.31 -1.52 0.46
CA LEU A 158 9.19 -2.44 1.20
C LEU A 158 8.55 -2.85 2.53
N SER A 159 8.15 -1.88 3.35
CA SER A 159 7.62 -2.10 4.69
C SER A 159 6.33 -2.93 4.67
N THR A 160 5.44 -2.63 3.72
CA THR A 160 4.20 -3.40 3.49
C THR A 160 4.49 -4.85 3.10
N ALA A 161 5.46 -5.06 2.19
CA ALA A 161 5.86 -6.41 1.77
C ALA A 161 6.44 -7.20 2.94
N LEU A 162 7.30 -6.57 3.76
CA LEU A 162 7.89 -7.16 4.95
C LEU A 162 6.81 -7.49 6.01
N GLY A 163 5.90 -6.55 6.30
CA GLY A 163 4.82 -6.75 7.25
C GLY A 163 3.91 -7.92 6.87
N PHE A 164 3.55 -8.02 5.57
CA PHE A 164 2.76 -9.14 5.08
C PHE A 164 3.54 -10.45 5.05
N ALA A 165 4.84 -10.42 4.72
CA ALA A 165 5.71 -11.60 4.78
C ALA A 165 5.84 -12.13 6.21
N ALA A 166 5.96 -11.24 7.22
CA ALA A 166 5.95 -11.61 8.63
C ALA A 166 4.66 -12.37 9.00
N PHE A 167 3.49 -11.87 8.57
CA PHE A 167 2.23 -12.57 8.73
C PHE A 167 2.24 -13.95 8.08
N VAL A 168 2.67 -14.07 6.83
CA VAL A 168 2.69 -15.35 6.09
C VAL A 168 3.60 -16.38 6.74
N LEU A 169 4.76 -15.97 7.24
CA LEU A 169 5.69 -16.83 7.98
C LEU A 169 5.03 -17.40 9.24
N VAL A 170 4.38 -16.55 10.03
CA VAL A 170 3.67 -16.96 11.26
C VAL A 170 2.40 -17.77 10.92
N TRP A 171 1.65 -17.37 9.90
CA TRP A 171 0.43 -18.05 9.48
C TRP A 171 0.69 -19.51 9.08
N ARG A 172 1.77 -19.75 8.34
CA ARG A 172 2.18 -21.09 7.89
C ARG A 172 3.01 -21.86 8.91
N ALA A 173 3.42 -21.20 9.99
CA ALA A 173 4.16 -21.86 11.06
C ALA A 173 3.28 -22.94 11.72
N ALA A 174 3.77 -24.17 11.67
CA ALA A 174 3.24 -25.25 12.50
C ALA A 174 3.87 -25.17 13.90
N ASP A 175 4.35 -26.27 14.46
CA ASP A 175 4.95 -26.30 15.81
C ASP A 175 6.42 -25.88 15.85
N ARG A 176 7.04 -25.56 14.71
CA ARG A 176 8.44 -25.13 14.63
C ARG A 176 8.58 -23.68 15.06
N LEU A 177 9.52 -23.36 15.95
CA LEU A 177 9.74 -22.00 16.46
C LEU A 177 10.46 -21.08 15.43
N LEU A 178 11.29 -21.65 14.55
CA LEU A 178 12.05 -20.86 13.59
C LEU A 178 11.17 -19.95 12.70
N PRO A 179 10.04 -20.39 12.12
CA PRO A 179 9.16 -19.48 11.36
C PRO A 179 8.59 -18.33 12.20
N TYR A 180 8.34 -18.53 13.50
CA TYR A 180 7.93 -17.44 14.40
C TYR A 180 9.07 -16.44 14.62
N ALA A 181 10.28 -16.90 14.88
CA ALA A 181 11.45 -16.04 15.03
C ALA A 181 11.75 -15.26 13.73
N LEU A 182 11.71 -15.92 12.57
CA LEU A 182 11.88 -15.27 11.28
C LEU A 182 10.75 -14.29 10.98
N GLY A 183 9.49 -14.63 11.30
CA GLY A 183 8.35 -13.70 11.20
C GLY A 183 8.55 -12.47 12.07
N GLY A 184 9.06 -12.64 13.30
CA GLY A 184 9.44 -11.55 14.16
C GLY A 184 10.56 -10.69 13.60
N LEU A 185 11.64 -11.31 13.10
CA LEU A 185 12.78 -10.61 12.48
C LEU A 185 12.34 -9.73 11.31
N VAL A 186 11.54 -10.30 10.40
CA VAL A 186 11.00 -9.58 9.23
C VAL A 186 10.03 -8.48 9.68
N GLY A 187 9.17 -8.73 10.67
CA GLY A 187 8.27 -7.73 11.27
C GLY A 187 9.01 -6.60 11.96
N GLY A 188 10.08 -6.91 12.70
CA GLY A 188 10.96 -5.91 13.32
C GLY A 188 11.71 -5.06 12.28
N PHE A 189 12.19 -5.66 11.19
CA PHE A 189 12.80 -4.91 10.11
C PHE A 189 11.78 -4.08 9.30
N ALA A 190 10.51 -4.50 9.27
CA ALA A 190 9.43 -3.66 8.74
C ALA A 190 9.29 -2.36 9.57
N ILE A 191 9.40 -2.42 10.90
CA ILE A 191 9.40 -1.24 11.79
C ILE A 191 10.63 -0.37 11.50
N THR A 192 11.81 -0.97 11.33
CA THR A 192 13.04 -0.27 10.93
C THR A 192 12.89 0.46 9.59
N SER A 193 12.03 -0.04 8.71
CA SER A 193 11.76 0.56 7.40
C SER A 193 10.66 1.63 7.46
N GLU A 194 9.66 1.47 8.34
CA GLU A 194 8.55 2.43 8.52
C GLU A 194 7.92 2.22 9.91
N TYR A 195 8.02 3.20 10.79
CA TYR A 195 7.64 3.07 12.21
C TYR A 195 6.21 2.55 12.47
N PRO A 196 5.16 2.97 11.73
CA PRO A 196 3.80 2.47 11.92
C PRO A 196 3.61 0.96 11.71
N LEU A 197 4.59 0.27 11.09
CA LEU A 197 4.57 -1.19 10.97
C LEU A 197 4.64 -1.89 12.34
N ALA A 198 4.91 -1.15 13.42
CA ALA A 198 4.73 -1.65 14.79
C ALA A 198 3.30 -2.18 15.03
N LEU A 199 2.28 -1.58 14.39
CA LEU A 199 0.90 -2.09 14.43
C LEU A 199 0.79 -3.48 13.80
N VAL A 200 1.44 -3.68 12.65
CA VAL A 200 1.46 -5.00 11.97
C VAL A 200 2.23 -6.00 12.80
N ALA A 201 3.43 -5.65 13.28
CA ALA A 201 4.27 -6.54 14.08
C ALA A 201 3.55 -6.95 15.38
N GLY A 202 2.89 -6.00 16.06
CA GLY A 202 2.10 -6.28 17.26
C GLY A 202 0.91 -7.21 16.99
N ALA A 203 0.13 -6.93 15.94
CA ALA A 203 -1.01 -7.77 15.58
C ALA A 203 -0.60 -9.19 15.15
N VAL A 204 0.50 -9.32 14.39
CA VAL A 204 1.06 -10.64 14.01
C VAL A 204 1.61 -11.37 15.23
N GLY A 205 2.17 -10.65 16.22
CA GLY A 205 2.58 -11.21 17.51
C GLY A 205 1.38 -11.77 18.30
N LEU A 206 0.29 -11.03 18.40
CA LEU A 206 -0.96 -11.51 19.00
C LEU A 206 -1.52 -12.73 18.26
N TYR A 207 -1.44 -12.72 16.94
CA TYR A 207 -1.83 -13.88 16.14
C TYR A 207 -0.93 -15.10 16.40
N ALA A 208 0.39 -14.92 16.56
CA ALA A 208 1.32 -15.98 16.92
C ALA A 208 0.95 -16.65 18.26
N ILE A 209 0.62 -15.84 19.26
CA ILE A 209 0.16 -16.29 20.59
C ILE A 209 -1.16 -17.05 20.48
N SER A 210 -2.10 -16.58 19.65
CA SER A 210 -3.42 -17.19 19.49
C SER A 210 -3.40 -18.59 18.86
N LYS A 211 -2.30 -19.00 18.22
CA LYS A 211 -2.13 -20.33 17.61
C LYS A 211 -1.84 -21.44 18.62
N GLY A 212 -1.71 -21.16 19.91
CA GLY A 212 -1.34 -22.10 20.98
C GLY A 212 0.15 -22.03 21.34
N ALA A 213 0.56 -22.75 22.39
CA ALA A 213 1.91 -22.67 22.98
C ALA A 213 2.39 -21.20 23.15
N ALA A 214 1.52 -20.36 23.68
CA ALA A 214 1.58 -18.89 23.66
C ALA A 214 2.93 -18.33 24.09
N LEU A 215 3.49 -18.81 25.22
CA LEU A 215 4.76 -18.32 25.74
C LEU A 215 5.93 -18.64 24.79
N ARG A 216 6.04 -19.89 24.30
CA ARG A 216 7.15 -20.31 23.44
C ARG A 216 7.12 -19.63 22.07
N ARG A 217 5.95 -19.57 21.45
CA ARG A 217 5.75 -18.94 20.14
C ARG A 217 5.87 -17.42 20.24
N GLY A 218 5.26 -16.83 21.29
CA GLY A 218 5.37 -15.41 21.58
C GLY A 218 6.81 -14.98 21.86
N ALA A 219 7.55 -15.72 22.67
CA ALA A 219 8.96 -15.44 22.97
C ALA A 219 9.85 -15.55 21.71
N ALA A 220 9.67 -16.60 20.89
CA ALA A 220 10.41 -16.75 19.63
C ALA A 220 10.14 -15.58 18.67
N TYR A 221 8.86 -15.18 18.53
CA TYR A 221 8.48 -14.04 17.71
C TYR A 221 9.06 -12.73 18.26
N ALA A 222 8.92 -12.46 19.56
CA ALA A 222 9.45 -11.25 20.20
C ALA A 222 10.97 -11.13 20.08
N ALA A 223 11.71 -12.24 20.27
CA ALA A 223 13.16 -12.27 20.04
C ALA A 223 13.51 -11.88 18.59
N GLY A 224 12.76 -12.39 17.63
CA GLY A 224 12.91 -11.98 16.24
C GLY A 224 12.65 -10.49 16.04
N VAL A 225 11.56 -9.95 16.61
CA VAL A 225 11.24 -8.50 16.49
C VAL A 225 12.38 -7.64 17.06
N VAL A 226 12.92 -8.00 18.23
CA VAL A 226 14.06 -7.29 18.85
C VAL A 226 15.26 -7.27 17.88
N LEU A 227 15.61 -8.41 17.30
CA LEU A 227 16.70 -8.49 16.33
C LEU A 227 16.43 -7.66 15.07
N GLY A 228 15.18 -7.63 14.58
CA GLY A 228 14.79 -6.86 13.39
C GLY A 228 14.76 -5.35 13.61
N VAL A 229 14.49 -4.90 14.85
CA VAL A 229 14.50 -3.48 15.22
C VAL A 229 15.91 -3.01 15.60
N LEU A 230 16.81 -3.91 15.94
CA LEU A 230 18.16 -3.56 16.40
C LEU A 230 18.90 -2.59 15.45
N PRO A 231 18.88 -2.73 14.11
CA PRO A 231 19.50 -1.77 13.22
C PRO A 231 18.96 -0.34 13.37
N LEU A 232 17.66 -0.17 13.64
CA LEU A 232 17.06 1.13 13.94
C LEU A 232 17.61 1.71 15.23
N LEU A 233 17.62 0.92 16.32
CA LEU A 233 18.10 1.38 17.62
C LEU A 233 19.57 1.79 17.58
N VAL A 234 20.40 1.06 16.83
CA VAL A 234 21.81 1.40 16.59
C VAL A 234 21.95 2.69 15.78
N TYR A 235 21.16 2.84 14.71
CA TYR A 235 21.14 4.07 13.91
C TYR A 235 20.75 5.29 14.74
N ASP A 236 19.66 5.19 15.50
CA ASP A 236 19.16 6.30 16.31
C ASP A 236 20.18 6.68 17.41
N TRP A 237 20.83 5.67 18.01
CA TRP A 237 21.90 5.91 18.98
C TRP A 237 23.11 6.63 18.37
N LEU A 238 23.56 6.20 17.19
CA LEU A 238 24.71 6.82 16.50
C LEU A 238 24.38 8.21 15.94
N ALA A 239 23.15 8.40 15.45
CA ALA A 239 22.72 9.68 14.86
C ALA A 239 22.30 10.71 15.90
N PHE A 240 21.62 10.30 16.96
CA PHE A 240 20.93 11.17 17.91
C PHE A 240 21.35 10.97 19.36
N GLY A 241 22.28 10.07 19.64
CA GLY A 241 22.77 9.78 21.01
C GLY A 241 21.82 8.99 21.90
N SER A 242 20.66 8.56 21.37
CA SER A 242 19.67 7.77 22.10
C SER A 242 18.99 6.74 21.20
N PRO A 243 18.87 5.46 21.59
CA PRO A 243 18.30 4.41 20.72
C PRO A 243 16.79 4.55 20.47
N LEU A 244 16.09 5.42 21.21
CA LEU A 244 14.65 5.67 21.06
C LEU A 244 14.35 7.08 20.54
N HIS A 245 15.35 7.78 19.99
CA HIS A 245 15.19 9.10 19.41
C HIS A 245 14.87 9.00 17.92
N LEU A 246 13.59 8.87 17.61
CA LEU A 246 13.13 8.79 16.22
C LEU A 246 13.43 10.08 15.45
N SER A 247 13.88 9.98 14.22
CA SER A 247 14.20 11.11 13.33
C SER A 247 13.05 12.13 13.21
N TYR A 248 11.80 11.70 13.31
CA TYR A 248 10.61 12.56 13.28
C TYR A 248 10.53 13.59 14.44
N ALA A 249 11.16 13.31 15.57
CA ALA A 249 11.12 14.22 16.74
C ALA A 249 11.70 15.60 16.39
N ASN A 250 12.65 15.64 15.49
CA ASN A 250 13.37 16.85 15.06
C ASN A 250 13.03 17.27 13.63
N ALA A 251 11.89 16.80 13.07
CA ALA A 251 11.48 17.15 11.72
C ALA A 251 11.32 18.67 11.59
N ILE A 252 12.00 19.25 10.59
CA ILE A 252 11.93 20.67 10.29
C ILE A 252 10.75 20.89 9.37
N VAL A 253 9.90 21.85 9.79
CA VAL A 253 8.87 22.42 8.95
C VAL A 253 9.42 23.69 8.35
N ARG A 254 9.69 23.72 7.05
CA ARG A 254 9.94 24.96 6.33
C ARG A 254 8.61 25.50 5.80
N GLN A 255 8.24 26.71 6.20
CA GLN A 255 7.02 27.38 5.75
C GLN A 255 6.86 27.31 4.22
N GLY A 256 5.66 26.96 3.76
CA GLY A 256 5.31 26.84 2.33
C GLY A 256 5.95 25.69 1.59
N VAL A 257 6.58 24.74 2.30
CA VAL A 257 7.47 23.76 1.72
C VAL A 257 7.11 22.31 2.06
N THR A 258 6.48 22.06 3.19
CA THR A 258 6.03 20.72 3.59
C THR A 258 4.52 20.68 3.72
N GLY A 259 3.93 19.53 3.38
CA GLY A 259 2.50 19.28 3.60
C GLY A 259 2.08 19.32 5.08
N HIS A 260 3.03 19.36 6.01
CA HIS A 260 2.77 19.47 7.44
C HIS A 260 2.04 20.77 7.82
N ASP A 261 2.30 21.89 7.13
CA ASP A 261 1.65 23.18 7.40
C ASP A 261 0.27 23.30 6.74
N VAL A 262 0.08 22.62 5.59
CA VAL A 262 -1.14 22.72 4.77
C VAL A 262 -2.12 21.59 5.08
N LEU A 263 -1.61 20.42 5.55
CA LEU A 263 -2.37 19.21 5.78
C LEU A 263 -2.36 18.77 7.25
N GLY A 264 -1.82 19.58 8.16
CA GLY A 264 -1.86 19.36 9.58
C GLY A 264 -3.30 19.39 10.08
N ALA A 265 -3.95 18.22 10.08
CA ALA A 265 -5.33 18.08 10.53
C ALA A 265 -5.43 17.94 12.06
N ASN A 266 -4.34 17.56 12.73
CA ASN A 266 -4.31 17.23 14.14
C ASN A 266 -3.10 17.85 14.83
N GLU A 267 -3.19 18.03 16.15
CA GLU A 267 -2.09 18.48 17.01
C GLU A 267 -0.95 17.44 17.03
N LYS A 268 0.28 17.90 17.23
CA LYS A 268 1.43 17.03 17.44
C LYS A 268 1.36 16.42 18.84
N GLY A 269 0.88 15.18 18.93
CA GLY A 269 0.93 14.38 20.15
C GLY A 269 2.23 13.59 20.28
N LEU A 270 2.21 12.52 21.08
CA LEU A 270 3.33 11.60 21.23
C LEU A 270 3.68 10.94 19.89
N PHE A 271 4.92 11.08 19.44
CA PHE A 271 5.38 10.61 18.11
C PHE A 271 4.54 11.10 16.92
N GLY A 272 3.96 12.31 17.03
CA GLY A 272 3.12 12.86 15.97
C GLY A 272 1.67 12.38 15.98
N VAL A 273 1.26 11.63 17.01
CA VAL A 273 -0.10 11.07 17.16
C VAL A 273 -0.79 11.71 18.35
N SER A 274 -1.97 12.26 18.13
CA SER A 274 -2.89 12.79 19.14
C SER A 274 -4.14 11.91 19.26
N THR A 275 -5.15 12.40 19.96
CA THR A 275 -6.46 11.71 20.04
C THR A 275 -7.06 11.55 18.64
N PRO A 276 -7.52 10.36 18.26
CA PRO A 276 -8.15 10.14 16.96
C PRO A 276 -9.43 10.97 16.79
N HIS A 277 -9.52 11.71 15.69
CA HIS A 277 -10.69 12.52 15.37
C HIS A 277 -11.57 11.83 14.33
N ARG A 278 -12.87 11.72 14.62
CA ARG A 278 -13.85 11.14 13.71
C ARG A 278 -13.86 11.81 12.34
N GLY A 279 -13.81 13.15 12.30
CA GLY A 279 -13.80 13.92 11.06
C GLY A 279 -12.58 13.60 10.19
N THR A 280 -11.40 13.37 10.80
CA THR A 280 -10.20 12.95 10.09
C THR A 280 -10.35 11.52 9.54
N ALA A 281 -10.94 10.60 10.31
CA ALA A 281 -11.23 9.25 9.82
C ALA A 281 -12.19 9.26 8.60
N GLU A 282 -13.23 10.07 8.65
CA GLU A 282 -14.16 10.27 7.54
C GLU A 282 -13.46 10.85 6.31
N GLN A 283 -12.56 11.83 6.50
CA GLN A 283 -11.75 12.40 5.41
C GLN A 283 -10.81 11.36 4.79
N LEU A 284 -10.14 10.55 5.60
CA LEU A 284 -9.27 9.47 5.14
C LEU A 284 -10.01 8.46 4.26
N LEU A 285 -11.30 8.25 4.50
CA LEU A 285 -12.10 7.29 3.74
C LEU A 285 -12.84 7.91 2.56
N PHE A 286 -13.46 9.08 2.72
CA PHE A 286 -14.48 9.60 1.81
C PHE A 286 -14.19 10.99 1.23
N SER A 287 -13.08 11.65 1.61
CA SER A 287 -12.70 12.92 0.99
C SER A 287 -12.37 12.71 -0.49
N ARG A 288 -12.09 13.81 -1.21
CA ARG A 288 -11.71 13.78 -2.62
C ARG A 288 -10.53 12.85 -2.92
N ILE A 289 -9.63 12.69 -1.96
CA ILE A 289 -8.48 11.77 -2.03
C ILE A 289 -8.61 10.64 -1.00
N GLY A 290 -9.82 10.43 -0.46
CA GLY A 290 -10.09 9.37 0.52
C GLY A 290 -9.97 7.97 -0.08
N LEU A 291 -9.65 7.00 0.76
CA LEU A 291 -9.32 5.64 0.32
C LEU A 291 -10.45 4.99 -0.49
N VAL A 292 -11.71 5.11 -0.04
CA VAL A 292 -12.89 4.56 -0.76
C VAL A 292 -13.15 5.31 -2.06
N THR A 293 -12.86 6.61 -2.09
CA THR A 293 -13.07 7.45 -3.27
C THR A 293 -12.08 7.12 -4.38
N VAL A 294 -10.81 6.87 -4.05
CA VAL A 294 -9.75 6.63 -5.03
C VAL A 294 -9.50 5.15 -5.32
N THR A 295 -9.87 4.26 -4.39
CA THR A 295 -9.74 2.80 -4.52
C THR A 295 -11.00 2.09 -4.00
N PRO A 296 -12.16 2.25 -4.67
CA PRO A 296 -13.43 1.68 -4.19
C PRO A 296 -13.42 0.16 -4.01
N VAL A 297 -12.50 -0.55 -4.63
CA VAL A 297 -12.35 -1.99 -4.48
C VAL A 297 -12.06 -2.42 -3.02
N VAL A 298 -11.55 -1.52 -2.17
CA VAL A 298 -11.31 -1.83 -0.75
C VAL A 298 -12.61 -2.15 -0.01
N VAL A 299 -13.76 -1.62 -0.47
CA VAL A 299 -15.07 -1.96 0.07
C VAL A 299 -15.42 -3.43 -0.19
N ALA A 300 -15.17 -3.92 -1.41
CA ALA A 300 -15.33 -5.33 -1.72
C ALA A 300 -14.39 -6.21 -0.88
N GLY A 301 -13.16 -5.75 -0.62
CA GLY A 301 -12.22 -6.41 0.30
C GLY A 301 -12.77 -6.49 1.73
N ALA A 302 -13.30 -5.39 2.26
CA ALA A 302 -13.89 -5.37 3.61
C ALA A 302 -15.11 -6.31 3.74
N ILE A 303 -16.00 -6.32 2.74
CA ILE A 303 -17.10 -7.28 2.67
C ILE A 303 -16.55 -8.71 2.58
N GLY A 304 -15.53 -8.91 1.76
CA GLY A 304 -14.86 -10.20 1.61
C GLY A 304 -14.23 -10.71 2.90
N LEU A 305 -13.67 -9.84 3.74
CA LEU A 305 -13.19 -10.21 5.09
C LEU A 305 -14.32 -10.68 6.00
N PHE A 306 -15.51 -10.08 5.91
CA PHE A 306 -16.69 -10.56 6.62
C PHE A 306 -17.10 -11.95 6.12
N LEU A 307 -17.09 -12.18 4.80
CA LEU A 307 -17.35 -13.50 4.21
C LEU A 307 -16.29 -14.52 4.62
N LEU A 308 -15.03 -14.13 4.68
CA LEU A 308 -13.91 -14.95 5.14
C LEU A 308 -14.11 -15.38 6.61
N TRP A 309 -14.57 -14.47 7.46
CA TRP A 309 -14.97 -14.79 8.84
C TRP A 309 -16.08 -15.86 8.88
N ARG A 310 -17.08 -15.72 8.01
CA ARG A 310 -18.20 -16.65 7.91
C ARG A 310 -17.82 -18.02 7.37
N SER A 311 -16.78 -18.09 6.54
CA SER A 311 -16.27 -19.35 5.96
C SER A 311 -15.32 -20.12 6.88
N GLY A 312 -15.08 -19.64 8.11
CA GLY A 312 -14.28 -20.35 9.12
C GLY A 312 -12.88 -19.76 9.37
N TRP A 313 -12.36 -18.89 8.52
CA TRP A 313 -11.07 -18.21 8.68
C TRP A 313 -11.16 -17.03 9.66
N ARG A 314 -11.71 -17.30 10.85
CA ARG A 314 -12.07 -16.25 11.82
C ARG A 314 -10.85 -15.49 12.35
N ARG A 315 -9.72 -16.17 12.60
CA ARG A 315 -8.51 -15.54 13.14
C ARG A 315 -7.86 -14.63 12.12
N GLU A 316 -7.77 -15.06 10.87
CA GLU A 316 -7.21 -14.33 9.74
C GLU A 316 -8.06 -13.11 9.41
N ALA A 317 -9.38 -13.28 9.38
CA ALA A 317 -10.32 -12.19 9.18
C ALA A 317 -10.31 -11.16 10.32
N ALA A 318 -10.20 -11.63 11.59
CA ALA A 318 -10.07 -10.75 12.75
C ALA A 318 -8.77 -9.96 12.73
N LEU A 319 -7.63 -10.63 12.43
CA LEU A 319 -6.34 -9.96 12.26
C LEU A 319 -6.42 -8.88 11.18
N ALA A 320 -6.90 -9.25 10.00
CA ALA A 320 -6.97 -8.33 8.86
C ALA A 320 -7.92 -7.15 9.11
N GLY A 321 -9.13 -7.42 9.60
CA GLY A 321 -10.09 -6.37 9.95
C GLY A 321 -9.63 -5.48 11.09
N GLY A 322 -9.01 -6.06 12.12
CA GLY A 322 -8.41 -5.34 13.24
C GLY A 322 -7.27 -4.43 12.81
N LEU A 323 -6.39 -4.90 11.92
CA LEU A 323 -5.32 -4.07 11.35
C LEU A 323 -5.89 -2.91 10.51
N CYS A 324 -6.88 -3.17 9.66
CA CYS A 324 -7.52 -2.11 8.88
C CYS A 324 -8.10 -1.02 9.80
N ALA A 325 -8.82 -1.42 10.85
CA ALA A 325 -9.35 -0.48 11.84
C ALA A 325 -8.24 0.27 12.59
N ALA A 326 -7.18 -0.44 13.02
CA ALA A 326 -6.05 0.15 13.74
C ALA A 326 -5.33 1.21 12.90
N PHE A 327 -5.07 0.96 11.60
CA PHE A 327 -4.46 1.95 10.72
C PHE A 327 -5.34 3.18 10.48
N VAL A 328 -6.66 3.00 10.32
CA VAL A 328 -7.59 4.14 10.20
C VAL A 328 -7.60 4.96 11.48
N VAL A 329 -7.69 4.32 12.66
CA VAL A 329 -7.70 4.99 13.97
C VAL A 329 -6.37 5.70 14.23
N TYR A 330 -5.25 5.03 13.98
CA TYR A 330 -3.91 5.63 14.11
C TYR A 330 -3.78 6.91 13.25
N ASN A 331 -4.13 6.82 11.96
CA ASN A 331 -4.02 7.96 11.06
C ASN A 331 -5.07 9.04 11.34
N ALA A 332 -6.20 8.70 11.95
CA ALA A 332 -7.18 9.69 12.39
C ALA A 332 -6.66 10.60 13.52
N GLY A 333 -5.64 10.15 14.27
CA GLY A 333 -4.92 10.94 15.28
C GLY A 333 -3.57 11.48 14.81
N TYR A 334 -3.10 11.09 13.61
CA TYR A 334 -1.77 11.50 13.14
C TYR A 334 -1.76 12.94 12.63
N ALA A 335 -0.70 13.70 12.92
CA ALA A 335 -0.59 15.12 12.58
C ALA A 335 -0.75 15.41 11.08
N THR A 336 -0.29 14.51 10.21
CA THR A 336 -0.42 14.64 8.75
C THR A 336 -1.03 13.36 8.16
N PRO A 337 -2.33 13.12 8.34
CA PRO A 337 -2.98 11.83 8.10
C PRO A 337 -2.84 11.31 6.66
N PHE A 338 -2.74 12.20 5.67
CA PHE A 338 -2.55 11.83 4.26
C PHE A 338 -1.09 11.69 3.84
N GLY A 339 -0.15 12.25 4.61
CA GLY A 339 1.29 12.20 4.33
C GLY A 339 1.78 13.14 3.23
N GLY A 340 1.06 14.23 2.95
CA GLY A 340 1.43 15.22 1.94
C GLY A 340 0.75 15.04 0.59
N GLY A 341 1.33 15.60 -0.48
CA GLY A 341 0.78 15.54 -1.85
C GLY A 341 0.88 14.13 -2.44
N THR A 342 -0.12 13.30 -2.20
CA THR A 342 -0.20 11.91 -2.66
C THR A 342 -1.59 11.63 -3.23
N PRO A 343 -1.75 10.59 -4.07
CA PRO A 343 -3.02 10.28 -4.72
C PRO A 343 -4.08 9.72 -3.75
N GLY A 344 -3.75 9.55 -2.49
CA GLY A 344 -4.63 9.00 -1.47
C GLY A 344 -3.92 8.94 -0.11
N PRO A 345 -4.56 8.41 0.95
CA PRO A 345 -3.99 8.33 2.29
C PRO A 345 -2.90 7.26 2.34
N ARG A 346 -1.67 7.63 1.98
CA ARG A 346 -0.54 6.69 1.81
C ARG A 346 -0.18 5.91 3.07
N PHE A 347 -0.41 6.47 4.24
CA PHE A 347 -0.15 5.78 5.50
C PHE A 347 -1.13 4.64 5.80
N LEU A 348 -2.18 4.46 4.96
CA LEU A 348 -3.03 3.28 4.97
C LEU A 348 -2.52 2.15 4.05
N ILE A 349 -1.41 2.35 3.31
CA ILE A 349 -0.87 1.32 2.40
C ILE A 349 -0.53 0.01 3.13
N PRO A 350 0.06 0.02 4.34
CA PRO A 350 0.38 -1.22 5.05
C PRO A 350 -0.81 -2.13 5.37
N MET A 351 -2.04 -1.60 5.42
CA MET A 351 -3.23 -2.43 5.63
C MET A 351 -3.76 -3.09 4.35
N LEU A 352 -3.36 -2.61 3.16
CA LEU A 352 -3.95 -3.05 1.89
C LEU A 352 -3.78 -4.55 1.60
N PRO A 353 -2.64 -5.21 1.86
CA PRO A 353 -2.55 -6.66 1.68
C PRO A 353 -3.48 -7.43 2.62
N PHE A 354 -3.82 -6.89 3.77
CA PHE A 354 -4.77 -7.50 4.70
C PHE A 354 -6.22 -7.32 4.22
N VAL A 355 -6.58 -6.14 3.69
CA VAL A 355 -7.86 -5.96 2.96
C VAL A 355 -7.95 -6.94 1.79
N ALA A 356 -6.84 -7.14 1.08
CA ALA A 356 -6.79 -8.00 -0.10
C ALA A 356 -7.06 -9.49 0.21
N LEU A 357 -6.89 -9.95 1.44
CA LEU A 357 -7.34 -11.31 1.84
C LEU A 357 -8.83 -11.50 1.58
N GLY A 358 -9.63 -10.46 1.72
CA GLY A 358 -11.06 -10.47 1.39
C GLY A 358 -11.38 -10.48 -0.10
N PHE A 359 -10.44 -10.12 -0.99
CA PHE A 359 -10.72 -10.13 -2.43
C PHE A 359 -11.02 -11.53 -2.95
N ALA A 360 -10.32 -12.56 -2.47
CA ALA A 360 -10.55 -13.94 -2.90
C ALA A 360 -12.01 -14.37 -2.66
N THR A 361 -12.52 -14.14 -1.45
CA THR A 361 -13.90 -14.46 -1.06
C THR A 361 -14.93 -13.55 -1.75
N ALA A 362 -14.61 -12.26 -1.94
CA ALA A 362 -15.48 -11.33 -2.66
C ALA A 362 -15.64 -11.73 -4.14
N TYR A 363 -14.55 -12.07 -4.83
CA TYR A 363 -14.61 -12.54 -6.21
C TYR A 363 -15.31 -13.88 -6.34
N ARG A 364 -15.16 -14.80 -5.37
CA ARG A 364 -15.89 -16.06 -5.37
C ARG A 364 -17.39 -15.85 -5.19
N ALA A 365 -17.78 -15.00 -4.24
CA ALA A 365 -19.19 -14.80 -3.89
C ALA A 365 -19.90 -13.86 -4.88
N TRP A 366 -19.27 -12.75 -5.25
CA TRP A 366 -19.87 -11.64 -6.02
C TRP A 366 -18.90 -11.13 -7.10
N PRO A 367 -18.50 -11.97 -8.08
CA PRO A 367 -17.43 -11.62 -9.01
C PRO A 367 -17.71 -10.32 -9.79
N TRP A 368 -18.91 -10.16 -10.32
CA TRP A 368 -19.25 -9.02 -11.16
C TRP A 368 -19.45 -7.72 -10.38
N ALA A 369 -20.02 -7.79 -9.17
CA ALA A 369 -20.09 -6.64 -8.29
C ALA A 369 -18.68 -6.17 -7.87
N THR A 370 -17.77 -7.12 -7.60
CA THR A 370 -16.37 -6.81 -7.29
C THR A 370 -15.65 -6.18 -8.49
N ILE A 371 -15.88 -6.69 -9.71
CA ILE A 371 -15.36 -6.10 -10.96
C ILE A 371 -15.87 -4.67 -11.14
N GLY A 372 -17.16 -4.40 -10.84
CA GLY A 372 -17.75 -3.08 -10.95
C GLY A 372 -17.05 -1.99 -10.12
N VAL A 373 -16.38 -2.34 -9.03
CA VAL A 373 -15.57 -1.41 -8.22
C VAL A 373 -14.06 -1.56 -8.48
N ALA A 374 -13.60 -2.72 -8.95
CA ALA A 374 -12.19 -2.94 -9.25
C ALA A 374 -11.74 -2.18 -10.52
N VAL A 375 -12.59 -2.12 -11.54
CA VAL A 375 -12.30 -1.42 -12.79
C VAL A 375 -12.05 0.08 -12.57
N PRO A 376 -12.97 0.85 -11.95
CA PRO A 376 -12.70 2.28 -11.70
C PRO A 376 -11.48 2.49 -10.81
N SER A 377 -11.26 1.62 -9.80
CA SER A 377 -10.03 1.66 -8.98
C SER A 377 -8.77 1.54 -9.85
N ALA A 378 -8.72 0.54 -10.73
CA ALA A 378 -7.57 0.30 -11.60
C ALA A 378 -7.35 1.45 -12.59
N VAL A 379 -8.42 2.01 -13.16
CA VAL A 379 -8.35 3.16 -14.07
C VAL A 379 -7.78 4.39 -13.35
N ILE A 380 -8.25 4.69 -12.15
CA ILE A 380 -7.74 5.81 -11.35
C ILE A 380 -6.25 5.59 -11.03
N MET A 381 -5.88 4.41 -10.55
CA MET A 381 -4.48 4.12 -10.17
C MET A 381 -3.54 4.14 -11.38
N LEU A 382 -3.98 3.64 -12.54
CA LEU A 382 -3.22 3.73 -13.78
C LEU A 382 -3.05 5.18 -14.24
N GLY A 383 -4.13 5.97 -14.27
CA GLY A 383 -4.11 7.38 -14.65
C GLY A 383 -3.19 8.21 -13.76
N VAL A 384 -3.29 8.03 -12.45
CA VAL A 384 -2.41 8.69 -11.47
C VAL A 384 -0.93 8.31 -11.70
N THR A 385 -0.65 7.01 -11.89
CA THR A 385 0.73 6.53 -12.09
C THR A 385 1.33 7.03 -13.40
N ALA A 386 0.52 7.08 -14.47
CA ALA A 386 0.96 7.57 -15.79
C ALA A 386 1.21 9.08 -15.82
N THR A 387 0.58 9.86 -14.96
CA THR A 387 0.65 11.32 -15.01
C THR A 387 1.61 11.92 -14.00
N ASN A 388 1.37 11.80 -12.73
CA ASN A 388 2.31 12.15 -11.64
C ASN A 388 1.70 11.82 -10.27
N PRO A 389 2.14 10.77 -9.58
CA PRO A 389 1.56 10.39 -8.30
C PRO A 389 1.96 11.29 -7.11
N ILE A 390 2.93 12.21 -7.28
CA ILE A 390 3.50 12.98 -6.14
C ILE A 390 2.93 14.40 -6.04
N ARG A 391 2.55 15.02 -7.16
CA ARG A 391 2.23 16.47 -7.21
C ARG A 391 0.77 16.80 -7.38
N ALA A 392 -0.07 15.80 -7.58
CA ALA A 392 -1.45 16.04 -7.94
C ALA A 392 -2.41 15.58 -6.87
N THR A 393 -3.48 16.34 -6.66
CA THR A 393 -4.70 15.74 -6.17
C THR A 393 -5.08 14.63 -7.16
N THR A 394 -5.63 13.54 -6.67
CA THR A 394 -5.94 12.34 -7.46
C THR A 394 -6.65 12.65 -8.78
N TRP A 395 -7.51 13.65 -8.81
CA TRP A 395 -8.34 13.97 -9.97
C TRP A 395 -7.67 14.81 -11.05
N HIS A 396 -6.53 15.42 -10.79
CA HIS A 396 -5.72 16.11 -11.80
C HIS A 396 -5.15 15.16 -12.87
N TRP A 397 -5.21 13.84 -12.66
CA TRP A 397 -4.81 12.91 -13.71
C TRP A 397 -5.74 13.00 -14.92
N VAL A 398 -7.03 13.31 -14.73
CA VAL A 398 -7.99 13.49 -15.84
C VAL A 398 -7.55 14.65 -16.70
N ASP A 399 -7.31 15.81 -16.07
CA ASP A 399 -6.87 17.02 -16.77
C ASP A 399 -5.56 16.75 -17.53
N ARG A 400 -4.59 16.10 -16.89
CA ARG A 400 -3.30 15.77 -17.49
C ARG A 400 -3.36 14.77 -18.62
N VAL A 401 -4.25 13.80 -18.56
CA VAL A 401 -4.49 12.87 -19.69
C VAL A 401 -5.11 13.61 -20.86
N THR A 402 -6.08 14.50 -20.61
CA THR A 402 -6.72 15.30 -21.67
C THR A 402 -5.77 16.31 -22.29
N ASP A 403 -4.89 16.92 -21.49
CA ASP A 403 -3.89 17.90 -21.96
C ASP A 403 -2.62 17.24 -22.53
N GLY A 404 -2.52 15.91 -22.51
CA GLY A 404 -1.33 15.18 -22.92
C GLY A 404 -0.12 15.36 -21.98
N SER A 405 -0.34 15.84 -20.74
CA SER A 405 0.70 16.13 -19.74
C SER A 405 1.08 14.87 -18.94
N PHE A 406 1.76 13.94 -19.57
CA PHE A 406 2.26 12.74 -18.91
C PHE A 406 3.60 13.01 -18.21
N THR A 407 3.90 12.25 -17.15
CA THR A 407 5.23 12.29 -16.51
C THR A 407 6.28 11.82 -17.52
N GLY A 408 7.24 12.66 -17.85
CA GLY A 408 8.22 12.43 -18.90
C GLY A 408 7.77 12.99 -20.27
N SER A 409 8.41 12.58 -21.36
CA SER A 409 8.25 13.13 -22.71
C SER A 409 7.05 12.54 -23.49
N GLY A 410 5.83 12.82 -23.03
CA GLY A 410 4.60 12.45 -23.75
C GLY A 410 4.07 11.04 -23.49
N ILE A 411 3.12 10.57 -24.32
CA ILE A 411 2.39 9.30 -24.13
C ILE A 411 3.26 8.06 -24.38
N TRP A 412 4.23 8.13 -25.29
CA TRP A 412 5.03 6.98 -25.70
C TRP A 412 5.81 6.31 -24.57
N PRO A 413 6.42 7.03 -23.63
CA PRO A 413 7.07 6.40 -22.46
C PRO A 413 6.11 5.64 -21.55
N LYS A 414 4.78 5.88 -21.68
CA LYS A 414 3.73 5.21 -20.89
C LYS A 414 3.06 4.04 -21.60
N LEU A 415 3.33 3.86 -22.88
CA LEU A 415 2.80 2.73 -23.66
C LEU A 415 3.21 1.38 -23.05
N PRO A 416 4.47 1.12 -22.65
CA PRO A 416 4.85 -0.10 -21.97
C PRO A 416 4.04 -0.36 -20.68
N LEU A 417 3.81 0.69 -19.88
CA LEU A 417 2.97 0.60 -18.68
C LEU A 417 1.58 0.06 -19.02
N ALA A 418 0.90 0.66 -19.98
CA ALA A 418 -0.44 0.25 -20.39
C ALA A 418 -0.45 -1.18 -20.97
N VAL A 419 0.50 -1.52 -21.83
CA VAL A 419 0.62 -2.86 -22.45
C VAL A 419 0.81 -3.93 -21.38
N PHE A 420 1.70 -3.72 -20.42
CA PHE A 420 1.94 -4.68 -19.35
C PHE A 420 0.75 -4.81 -18.41
N VAL A 421 0.06 -3.71 -18.06
CA VAL A 421 -1.17 -3.77 -17.25
C VAL A 421 -2.26 -4.56 -17.98
N VAL A 422 -2.52 -4.26 -19.25
CA VAL A 422 -3.51 -5.00 -20.05
C VAL A 422 -3.13 -6.48 -20.15
N THR A 423 -1.87 -6.78 -20.40
CA THR A 423 -1.37 -8.17 -20.46
C THR A 423 -1.61 -8.88 -19.13
N SER A 424 -1.31 -8.23 -18.00
CA SER A 424 -1.57 -8.78 -16.65
C SER A 424 -3.05 -9.10 -16.46
N VAL A 425 -3.94 -8.15 -16.79
CA VAL A 425 -5.39 -8.32 -16.65
C VAL A 425 -5.91 -9.44 -17.55
N VAL A 426 -5.48 -9.52 -18.81
CA VAL A 426 -5.91 -10.57 -19.74
C VAL A 426 -5.45 -11.94 -19.28
N LEU A 427 -4.20 -12.08 -18.85
CA LEU A 427 -3.68 -13.34 -18.32
C LEU A 427 -4.38 -13.74 -17.02
N CYS A 428 -4.63 -12.79 -16.12
CA CYS A 428 -5.39 -12.98 -14.89
C CYS A 428 -6.80 -13.50 -15.19
N TRP A 429 -7.50 -12.86 -16.12
CA TRP A 429 -8.84 -13.26 -16.54
C TRP A 429 -8.89 -14.72 -17.04
N ARG A 430 -7.90 -15.12 -17.86
CA ARG A 430 -7.82 -16.49 -18.41
C ARG A 430 -7.65 -17.58 -17.36
N VAL A 431 -7.10 -17.28 -16.19
CA VAL A 431 -6.81 -18.26 -15.15
C VAL A 431 -7.79 -18.22 -13.98
N THR A 432 -8.61 -17.18 -13.89
CA THR A 432 -9.59 -17.02 -12.81
C THR A 432 -10.90 -17.74 -13.20
N PRO A 433 -11.50 -18.56 -12.32
CA PRO A 433 -12.71 -19.33 -12.62
C PRO A 433 -13.98 -18.47 -12.54
N ILE A 434 -14.02 -17.34 -13.23
CA ILE A 434 -15.20 -16.50 -13.35
C ILE A 434 -15.94 -16.87 -14.65
N GLY A 435 -17.19 -17.25 -14.52
CA GLY A 435 -18.05 -17.61 -15.65
C GLY A 435 -18.39 -16.42 -16.56
N ARG A 436 -18.92 -16.70 -17.75
CA ARG A 436 -19.43 -15.65 -18.64
C ARG A 436 -20.55 -14.86 -17.97
N PRO A 437 -20.62 -13.53 -18.15
CA PRO A 437 -21.65 -12.71 -17.52
C PRO A 437 -23.04 -13.08 -18.07
N ARG A 438 -24.00 -13.16 -17.19
CA ARG A 438 -25.43 -13.14 -17.50
C ARG A 438 -25.94 -11.72 -17.32
N VAL A 439 -27.15 -11.40 -17.80
CA VAL A 439 -27.75 -10.07 -17.64
C VAL A 439 -27.74 -9.58 -16.18
N ARG A 440 -28.06 -10.49 -15.24
CA ARG A 440 -28.02 -10.20 -13.79
C ARG A 440 -26.62 -9.82 -13.27
N ASP A 441 -25.58 -10.37 -13.87
CA ASP A 441 -24.19 -10.12 -13.49
C ASP A 441 -23.74 -8.73 -13.99
N ALA A 442 -24.18 -8.35 -15.20
CA ALA A 442 -23.99 -6.99 -15.72
C ALA A 442 -24.71 -5.96 -14.83
N VAL A 443 -25.95 -6.25 -14.42
CA VAL A 443 -26.70 -5.40 -13.49
C VAL A 443 -25.97 -5.27 -12.16
N ALA A 444 -25.42 -6.36 -11.59
CA ALA A 444 -24.64 -6.31 -10.36
C ALA A 444 -23.40 -5.42 -10.48
N ALA A 445 -22.66 -5.52 -11.60
CA ALA A 445 -21.52 -4.65 -11.87
C ALA A 445 -21.92 -3.17 -11.99
N LEU A 446 -23.01 -2.88 -12.71
CA LEU A 446 -23.52 -1.52 -12.88
C LEU A 446 -24.04 -0.93 -11.56
N LEU A 447 -24.73 -1.73 -10.72
CA LEU A 447 -25.18 -1.30 -9.39
C LEU A 447 -23.99 -0.95 -8.49
N SER A 448 -22.93 -1.77 -8.50
CA SER A 448 -21.73 -1.50 -7.70
C SER A 448 -20.97 -0.27 -8.21
N LEU A 449 -20.88 -0.09 -9.51
CA LEU A 449 -20.31 1.10 -10.15
C LEU A 449 -21.17 2.35 -9.80
N GLY A 450 -22.49 2.26 -9.92
CA GLY A 450 -23.40 3.35 -9.56
C GLY A 450 -23.31 3.73 -8.09
N ALA A 451 -23.26 2.73 -7.19
CA ALA A 451 -23.04 2.95 -5.76
C ALA A 451 -21.71 3.67 -5.50
N TYR A 452 -20.63 3.25 -6.17
CA TYR A 452 -19.35 3.95 -6.09
C TYR A 452 -19.46 5.40 -6.58
N LEU A 453 -20.06 5.64 -7.74
CA LEU A 453 -20.20 7.01 -8.28
C LEU A 453 -20.97 7.92 -7.32
N VAL A 454 -22.03 7.42 -6.67
CA VAL A 454 -22.74 8.17 -5.63
C VAL A 454 -21.82 8.54 -4.47
N ILE A 455 -21.00 7.60 -3.99
CA ILE A 455 -20.04 7.87 -2.90
C ILE A 455 -18.93 8.82 -3.36
N ALA A 456 -18.38 8.65 -4.55
CA ALA A 456 -17.35 9.52 -5.10
C ALA A 456 -17.84 10.98 -5.28
N PHE A 457 -19.14 11.15 -5.54
CA PHE A 457 -19.77 12.47 -5.66
C PHE A 457 -20.19 13.04 -4.28
N ALA A 458 -20.88 12.24 -3.45
CA ALA A 458 -21.43 12.68 -2.16
C ALA A 458 -20.33 12.79 -1.08
N GLY A 459 -19.39 11.85 -1.04
CA GLY A 459 -18.36 11.77 -0.02
C GLY A 459 -17.62 13.10 0.17
N PRO A 460 -16.94 13.66 -0.88
CA PRO A 460 -16.22 14.92 -0.76
C PRO A 460 -17.06 16.13 -0.36
N ARG A 461 -18.37 16.08 -0.60
CA ARG A 461 -19.31 17.17 -0.25
C ARG A 461 -19.85 17.06 1.17
N LEU A 462 -20.04 15.84 1.66
CA LEU A 462 -20.68 15.57 2.95
C LEU A 462 -19.65 15.38 4.08
N VAL A 463 -18.42 15.05 3.76
CA VAL A 463 -17.34 14.95 4.75
C VAL A 463 -17.17 16.31 5.46
N GLY A 464 -17.27 16.31 6.80
CA GLY A 464 -17.16 17.50 7.62
C GLY A 464 -18.42 18.38 7.67
N THR A 465 -19.39 18.19 6.78
CA THR A 465 -20.63 18.97 6.75
C THR A 465 -21.85 18.18 7.25
N ASN A 466 -22.06 16.97 6.73
CA ASN A 466 -23.15 16.09 7.14
C ASN A 466 -22.74 14.61 7.18
N PRO A 467 -21.90 14.21 8.14
CA PRO A 467 -21.37 12.85 8.24
C PRO A 467 -22.45 11.79 8.51
N LYS A 468 -23.55 12.15 9.16
CA LYS A 468 -24.67 11.23 9.40
C LYS A 468 -25.35 10.84 8.09
N LEU A 469 -25.58 11.81 7.19
CA LEU A 469 -26.15 11.57 5.87
C LEU A 469 -25.17 10.72 5.01
N LEU A 470 -23.87 11.01 5.04
CA LEU A 470 -22.88 10.21 4.33
C LEU A 470 -22.88 8.75 4.80
N ALA A 471 -22.90 8.52 6.11
CA ALA A 471 -22.97 7.18 6.68
C ALA A 471 -24.27 6.47 6.28
N ALA A 472 -25.42 7.17 6.32
CA ALA A 472 -26.70 6.62 5.90
C ALA A 472 -26.70 6.22 4.41
N ILE A 473 -26.18 7.08 3.53
CA ILE A 473 -26.02 6.78 2.10
C ILE A 473 -25.13 5.55 1.91
N PHE A 474 -23.98 5.50 2.57
CA PHE A 474 -23.03 4.39 2.44
C PHE A 474 -23.65 3.06 2.89
N VAL A 475 -24.32 3.05 4.04
CA VAL A 475 -25.01 1.85 4.56
C VAL A 475 -26.17 1.45 3.63
N ALA A 476 -26.98 2.39 3.15
CA ALA A 476 -28.06 2.09 2.23
C ALA A 476 -27.59 1.48 0.91
N LEU A 477 -26.49 1.99 0.34
CA LEU A 477 -25.90 1.44 -0.88
C LEU A 477 -25.32 0.04 -0.65
N LEU A 478 -24.62 -0.19 0.47
CA LEU A 478 -24.14 -1.52 0.82
C LEU A 478 -25.28 -2.51 1.02
N ALA A 479 -26.32 -2.10 1.73
CA ALA A 479 -27.50 -2.94 1.95
C ALA A 479 -28.20 -3.25 0.62
N GLY A 480 -28.40 -2.26 -0.25
CA GLY A 480 -29.03 -2.44 -1.57
C GLY A 480 -28.29 -3.44 -2.45
N VAL A 481 -26.96 -3.30 -2.59
CA VAL A 481 -26.12 -4.25 -3.35
C VAL A 481 -26.15 -5.65 -2.73
N SER A 482 -26.13 -5.74 -1.39
CA SER A 482 -26.17 -7.02 -0.67
C SER A 482 -27.52 -7.73 -0.81
N LEU A 483 -28.62 -7.00 -0.65
CA LEU A 483 -29.99 -7.54 -0.79
C LEU A 483 -30.26 -8.01 -2.22
N TRP A 484 -29.79 -7.28 -3.22
CA TRP A 484 -29.84 -7.73 -4.62
C TRP A 484 -29.20 -9.11 -4.79
N HIS A 485 -28.02 -9.32 -4.25
CA HIS A 485 -27.30 -10.60 -4.32
C HIS A 485 -28.04 -11.73 -3.59
N ILE A 486 -28.57 -11.47 -2.39
CA ILE A 486 -29.33 -12.45 -1.59
C ILE A 486 -30.63 -12.84 -2.29
N GLY A 487 -31.35 -11.88 -2.84
CA GLY A 487 -32.61 -12.11 -3.57
C GLY A 487 -32.43 -13.02 -4.78
N LEU A 488 -31.32 -12.86 -5.50
CA LEU A 488 -30.99 -13.71 -6.66
C LEU A 488 -30.73 -15.18 -6.30
N HIS A 489 -30.12 -15.44 -5.13
CA HIS A 489 -29.86 -16.81 -4.67
C HIS A 489 -31.12 -17.54 -4.19
N ARG A 490 -32.12 -16.81 -3.66
CA ARG A 490 -33.40 -17.41 -3.25
C ARG A 490 -34.31 -17.74 -4.44
N GLY A 491 -34.38 -16.86 -5.44
CA GLY A 491 -35.18 -17.09 -6.65
C GLY A 491 -34.70 -18.26 -7.54
N GLY A 492 -33.39 -18.58 -7.47
CA GLY A 492 -32.83 -19.74 -8.19
C GLY A 492 -33.15 -21.10 -7.54
N ARG A 493 -33.32 -21.14 -6.21
CA ARG A 493 -33.66 -22.40 -5.50
C ARG A 493 -35.14 -22.75 -5.61
N SER A 494 -36.02 -21.77 -5.69
CA SER A 494 -37.46 -22.04 -5.86
C SER A 494 -37.81 -22.58 -7.26
N ARG A 495 -37.05 -22.22 -8.30
CA ARG A 495 -37.26 -22.75 -9.66
C ARG A 495 -36.66 -24.15 -9.88
N ALA A 496 -35.66 -24.55 -9.07
CA ALA A 496 -35.09 -25.92 -9.13
C ALA A 496 -35.90 -26.96 -8.31
N ALA A 497 -36.82 -26.47 -7.44
CA ALA A 497 -37.70 -27.32 -6.65
C ALA A 497 -39.09 -27.53 -7.29
N SER A 498 -39.38 -26.85 -8.40
CA SER A 498 -40.67 -26.89 -9.12
C SER A 498 -40.53 -27.44 -10.58
N GLY A 499 -39.39 -27.98 -10.94
CA GLY A 499 -39.12 -28.72 -12.19
C GLY A 499 -38.53 -30.08 -11.82
#